data_094533010b096088a07e506fec1e3b01
#
_entry.id   094533010b096088a07e506fec1e3b01
#
_cell.length_a   1.000
_cell.length_b   1.000
_cell.length_c   1.000
_cell.angle_alpha   90.00
_cell.angle_beta   90.00
_cell.angle_gamma   90.00
#
_symmetry.space_group_name_H-M   'P 1'
#
loop_
_entity.id
_entity.type
_entity.pdbx_description
1 polymer ?
#
loop_
_entity_poly.entity_id
_entity_poly.type
_entity_poly.pdbx_seq_one_letter_code
_entity_poly.pdbx_strand_id
1 'polypeptide(L)'
;AYNLPGGMIVNSAARDGEDISFDATVVPMREDGLYHVVYECVSTGAIYVLDLNVDRTPPELQFDGKIDDHNRVHSALRFSGAQEGDVLYVRLDGTPIDVPVHGDGTGELTTSGSYIITVFDEAGNSTEYGYTVMLYFNASSLAFFAVLIASLITVIVYVCIKRRRLEIG
;
A
#
# COMPACT_ATOMS: atom_id res chain seq x y z
N ALA A 1 0.52 27.51 -2.85
CA ALA A 1 1.34 28.65 -3.31
C ALA A 1 2.67 28.65 -2.57
N TYR A 2 3.72 29.04 -3.25
CA TYR A 2 5.03 29.28 -2.64
C TYR A 2 5.21 30.77 -2.41
N ASN A 3 5.46 31.16 -1.17
CA ASN A 3 5.73 32.54 -0.80
C ASN A 3 7.23 32.76 -0.63
N LEU A 4 7.78 33.74 -1.34
CA LEU A 4 9.18 34.09 -1.20
C LEU A 4 9.47 34.71 0.18
N PRO A 5 10.69 34.55 0.71
CA PRO A 5 11.16 35.28 1.89
C PRO A 5 11.13 36.78 1.63
N GLY A 6 11.02 37.57 2.71
CA GLY A 6 11.02 39.05 2.60
C GLY A 6 12.28 39.59 1.92
N GLY A 7 12.10 40.54 1.01
CA GLY A 7 13.18 41.14 0.22
C GLY A 7 13.55 40.39 -1.06
N MET A 8 12.79 39.38 -1.41
CA MET A 8 12.90 38.65 -2.69
C MET A 8 11.76 39.01 -3.63
N ILE A 9 12.00 38.99 -4.93
CA ILE A 9 11.00 39.15 -5.98
C ILE A 9 11.15 38.08 -7.03
N VAL A 10 10.01 37.62 -7.59
CA VAL A 10 10.00 36.64 -8.70
C VAL A 10 10.33 37.35 -10.00
N ASN A 11 11.31 36.85 -10.72
CA ASN A 11 11.66 37.31 -12.06
C ASN A 11 10.97 36.50 -13.15
N SER A 12 10.87 35.17 -12.97
CA SER A 12 10.14 34.26 -13.86
C SER A 12 9.69 33.03 -13.11
N ALA A 13 8.60 32.42 -13.58
CA ALA A 13 8.15 31.13 -13.12
C ALA A 13 7.60 30.31 -14.29
N ALA A 14 8.00 29.06 -14.36
CA ALA A 14 7.52 28.11 -15.35
C ALA A 14 7.09 26.81 -14.65
N ARG A 15 6.13 26.08 -15.25
CA ARG A 15 5.75 24.72 -14.87
C ARG A 15 5.88 23.84 -16.10
N ASP A 16 6.60 22.74 -15.99
CA ASP A 16 6.87 21.78 -17.08
C ASP A 16 7.42 22.46 -18.35
N GLY A 17 8.17 23.57 -18.16
CA GLY A 17 8.73 24.38 -19.24
C GLY A 17 7.80 25.45 -19.83
N GLU A 18 6.56 25.56 -19.36
CA GLU A 18 5.61 26.59 -19.78
C GLU A 18 5.54 27.73 -18.75
N ASP A 19 5.58 28.97 -19.22
CA ASP A 19 5.49 30.15 -18.35
C ASP A 19 4.14 30.20 -17.64
N ILE A 20 4.18 30.50 -16.35
CA ILE A 20 2.98 30.66 -15.52
C ILE A 20 2.88 32.07 -14.97
N SER A 21 1.64 32.52 -14.69
CA SER A 21 1.41 33.81 -14.03
C SER A 21 1.78 33.76 -12.57
N PHE A 22 2.40 34.81 -12.06
CA PHE A 22 2.82 34.94 -10.66
C PHE A 22 2.66 36.37 -10.16
N ASP A 23 2.64 36.55 -8.84
CA ASP A 23 2.77 37.85 -8.19
C ASP A 23 4.24 38.09 -7.83
N ALA A 24 4.58 39.35 -7.53
CA ALA A 24 5.97 39.74 -7.26
C ALA A 24 6.66 38.90 -6.17
N THR A 25 5.91 38.32 -5.23
CA THR A 25 6.45 37.54 -4.11
C THR A 25 5.79 36.17 -3.95
N VAL A 26 4.85 35.79 -4.84
CA VAL A 26 4.05 34.57 -4.72
C VAL A 26 3.97 33.84 -6.05
N VAL A 27 4.36 32.58 -6.04
CA VAL A 27 4.16 31.67 -7.18
C VAL A 27 3.00 30.72 -6.85
N PRO A 28 1.90 30.73 -7.64
CA PRO A 28 0.76 29.85 -7.43
C PRO A 28 1.08 28.43 -7.90
N MET A 29 1.51 27.56 -6.98
CA MET A 29 1.75 26.13 -7.26
C MET A 29 0.48 25.33 -6.97
N ARG A 30 -0.50 25.37 -7.90
CA ARG A 30 -1.83 24.76 -7.73
C ARG A 30 -1.98 23.39 -8.38
N GLU A 31 -1.15 23.09 -9.34
CA GLU A 31 -1.20 21.89 -10.15
C GLU A 31 0.11 21.11 -9.96
N ASP A 32 0.07 19.83 -10.25
CA ASP A 32 1.26 18.98 -10.20
C ASP A 32 2.19 19.32 -11.35
N GLY A 33 3.49 19.11 -11.18
CA GLY A 33 4.48 19.38 -12.19
C GLY A 33 5.80 19.91 -11.65
N LEU A 34 6.76 20.05 -12.52
CA LEU A 34 8.08 20.60 -12.20
C LEU A 34 8.06 22.13 -12.33
N TYR A 35 8.14 22.81 -11.21
CA TYR A 35 8.23 24.27 -11.14
C TYR A 35 9.68 24.72 -11.19
N HIS A 36 9.97 25.64 -12.11
CA HIS A 36 11.23 26.35 -12.23
C HIS A 36 11.00 27.83 -11.93
N VAL A 37 11.51 28.31 -10.80
CA VAL A 37 11.29 29.69 -10.34
C VAL A 37 12.62 30.40 -10.23
N VAL A 38 12.74 31.52 -10.95
CA VAL A 38 13.88 32.45 -10.83
C VAL A 38 13.47 33.66 -10.02
N TYR A 39 14.21 33.96 -8.98
CA TYR A 39 13.92 35.08 -8.09
C TYR A 39 15.19 35.84 -7.72
N GLU A 40 15.02 37.09 -7.32
CA GLU A 40 16.11 38.01 -7.06
C GLU A 40 16.00 38.62 -5.67
N CYS A 41 17.14 38.77 -5.00
CA CYS A 41 17.24 39.55 -3.78
C CYS A 41 17.33 41.03 -4.12
N VAL A 42 16.31 41.83 -3.74
CA VAL A 42 16.19 43.24 -4.09
C VAL A 42 17.38 44.06 -3.55
N SER A 43 17.94 43.73 -2.40
CA SER A 43 19.02 44.47 -1.79
C SER A 43 20.39 44.22 -2.41
N THR A 44 20.62 43.06 -2.99
CA THR A 44 21.94 42.63 -3.51
C THR A 44 21.97 42.42 -5.00
N GLY A 45 20.80 42.29 -5.67
CA GLY A 45 20.71 41.90 -7.06
C GLY A 45 21.09 40.42 -7.32
N ALA A 46 21.25 39.62 -6.25
CA ALA A 46 21.62 38.23 -6.39
C ALA A 46 20.42 37.42 -6.91
N ILE A 47 20.67 36.59 -7.96
CA ILE A 47 19.66 35.75 -8.60
C ILE A 47 19.75 34.34 -8.03
N TYR A 48 18.62 33.72 -7.75
CA TYR A 48 18.46 32.37 -7.25
C TYR A 48 17.48 31.59 -8.14
N VAL A 49 17.66 30.28 -8.18
CA VAL A 49 16.78 29.35 -8.89
C VAL A 49 16.25 28.33 -7.91
N LEU A 50 14.97 28.07 -7.99
CA LEU A 50 14.29 26.99 -7.26
C LEU A 50 13.64 26.05 -8.26
N ASP A 51 14.07 24.81 -8.26
CA ASP A 51 13.40 23.71 -8.94
C ASP A 51 12.63 22.89 -7.89
N LEU A 52 11.34 22.78 -8.08
CA LEU A 52 10.46 22.06 -7.14
C LEU A 52 9.50 21.16 -7.90
N ASN A 53 9.55 19.87 -7.65
CA ASN A 53 8.53 18.94 -8.11
C ASN A 53 7.34 18.98 -7.14
N VAL A 54 6.18 19.35 -7.65
CA VAL A 54 4.91 19.37 -6.89
C VAL A 54 4.11 18.18 -7.35
N ASP A 55 3.85 17.28 -6.44
CA ASP A 55 2.98 16.13 -6.64
C ASP A 55 1.96 16.07 -5.49
N ARG A 56 0.69 16.01 -5.82
CA ARG A 56 -0.45 15.93 -4.91
C ARG A 56 -1.36 14.75 -5.23
N THR A 57 -0.95 13.96 -6.20
CA THR A 57 -1.73 12.80 -6.64
C THR A 57 -1.45 11.65 -5.70
N PRO A 58 -2.44 11.23 -4.88
CA PRO A 58 -2.23 10.10 -3.99
C PRO A 58 -1.96 8.81 -4.76
N PRO A 59 -1.09 7.93 -4.24
CA PRO A 59 -0.83 6.63 -4.84
C PRO A 59 -2.07 5.74 -4.80
N GLU A 60 -2.29 4.95 -5.84
CA GLU A 60 -3.43 4.03 -5.93
C GLU A 60 -2.98 2.59 -6.05
N LEU A 61 -3.54 1.73 -5.18
CA LEU A 61 -3.40 0.27 -5.28
C LEU A 61 -4.65 -0.33 -5.91
N GLN A 62 -4.44 -1.34 -6.74
CA GLN A 62 -5.51 -2.18 -7.27
C GLN A 62 -5.55 -3.48 -6.50
N PHE A 63 -6.75 -3.93 -6.14
CA PHE A 63 -6.95 -5.16 -5.38
C PHE A 63 -7.64 -6.20 -6.23
N ASP A 64 -7.08 -7.42 -6.25
CA ASP A 64 -7.64 -8.57 -6.96
C ASP A 64 -8.22 -9.57 -5.96
N GLY A 65 -9.43 -10.02 -6.26
CA GLY A 65 -10.17 -10.98 -5.44
C GLY A 65 -11.69 -10.77 -5.55
N LYS A 66 -12.45 -11.74 -5.04
CA LYS A 66 -13.90 -11.58 -4.87
C LYS A 66 -14.17 -10.79 -3.60
N ILE A 67 -14.16 -9.46 -3.73
CA ILE A 67 -14.44 -8.52 -2.66
C ILE A 67 -15.95 -8.31 -2.60
N ASP A 68 -16.56 -8.50 -1.43
CA ASP A 68 -18.00 -8.24 -1.22
C ASP A 68 -18.28 -6.76 -0.90
N ASP A 69 -19.56 -6.40 -0.80
CA ASP A 69 -20.02 -5.03 -0.51
C ASP A 69 -19.58 -4.49 0.87
N HIS A 70 -18.97 -5.35 1.70
CA HIS A 70 -18.45 -4.99 3.02
C HIS A 70 -16.92 -5.07 3.07
N ASN A 71 -16.25 -5.04 1.93
CA ASN A 71 -14.78 -5.18 1.80
C ASN A 71 -14.23 -6.48 2.41
N ARG A 72 -14.99 -7.58 2.33
CA ARG A 72 -14.57 -8.89 2.83
C ARG A 72 -14.16 -9.80 1.69
N VAL A 73 -13.13 -10.60 1.92
CA VAL A 73 -12.54 -11.53 0.94
C VAL A 73 -12.42 -12.92 1.57
N HIS A 74 -12.86 -13.95 0.84
CA HIS A 74 -12.78 -15.36 1.26
C HIS A 74 -11.61 -16.10 0.60
N SER A 75 -10.55 -15.39 0.29
CA SER A 75 -9.30 -15.89 -0.30
C SER A 75 -8.15 -15.01 0.15
N ALA A 76 -6.93 -15.31 -0.25
CA ALA A 76 -5.85 -14.33 -0.15
C ALA A 76 -6.24 -13.07 -0.94
N LEU A 77 -5.97 -11.90 -0.37
CA LEU A 77 -6.15 -10.62 -1.02
C LEU A 77 -4.83 -10.21 -1.67
N ARG A 78 -4.83 -10.07 -2.99
CA ARG A 78 -3.68 -9.58 -3.73
C ARG A 78 -3.85 -8.12 -4.05
N PHE A 79 -2.73 -7.41 -4.06
CA PHE A 79 -2.69 -6.02 -4.53
C PHE A 79 -1.57 -5.83 -5.56
N SER A 80 -1.74 -4.79 -6.37
CA SER A 80 -0.77 -4.35 -7.37
C SER A 80 -0.82 -2.84 -7.50
N GLY A 81 0.17 -2.25 -8.19
CA GLY A 81 0.20 -0.83 -8.49
C GLY A 81 1.11 -0.02 -7.57
N ALA A 82 1.76 -0.64 -6.56
CA ALA A 82 2.80 0.05 -5.81
C ALA A 82 3.97 0.40 -6.75
N GLN A 83 4.39 1.66 -6.74
CA GLN A 83 5.49 2.16 -7.57
C GLN A 83 6.81 2.09 -6.83
N GLU A 84 7.91 2.22 -7.58
CA GLU A 84 9.23 2.35 -6.98
C GLU A 84 9.28 3.64 -6.16
N GLY A 85 9.69 3.55 -4.89
CA GLY A 85 9.69 4.66 -3.94
C GLY A 85 8.46 4.69 -3.01
N ASP A 86 7.37 4.00 -3.36
CA ASP A 86 6.21 3.90 -2.48
C ASP A 86 6.52 3.11 -1.20
N VAL A 87 5.97 3.59 -0.10
CA VAL A 87 6.08 2.93 1.21
C VAL A 87 4.72 2.41 1.64
N LEU A 88 4.62 1.09 1.82
CA LEU A 88 3.42 0.46 2.35
C LEU A 88 3.52 0.29 3.87
N TYR A 89 2.48 0.73 4.57
CA TYR A 89 2.29 0.49 5.99
C TYR A 89 1.03 -0.34 6.20
N VAL A 90 1.20 -1.59 6.65
CA VAL A 90 0.10 -2.54 6.80
C VAL A 90 -0.12 -2.87 8.27
N ARG A 91 -1.37 -2.83 8.71
CA ARG A 91 -1.80 -3.30 10.03
C ARG A 91 -2.76 -4.46 9.86
N LEU A 92 -2.56 -5.51 10.65
CA LEU A 92 -3.50 -6.62 10.80
C LEU A 92 -4.07 -6.58 12.23
N ASP A 93 -5.38 -6.45 12.36
CA ASP A 93 -6.09 -6.33 13.63
C ASP A 93 -5.47 -5.24 14.54
N GLY A 94 -5.07 -4.12 13.92
CA GLY A 94 -4.43 -2.98 14.59
C GLY A 94 -2.93 -3.13 14.84
N THR A 95 -2.35 -4.30 14.63
CA THR A 95 -0.91 -4.55 14.84
C THR A 95 -0.15 -4.35 13.52
N PRO A 96 0.94 -3.56 13.49
CA PRO A 96 1.78 -3.43 12.30
C PRO A 96 2.38 -4.78 11.91
N ILE A 97 2.36 -5.08 10.62
CA ILE A 97 2.98 -6.27 10.04
C ILE A 97 3.82 -5.87 8.83
N ASP A 98 4.85 -6.67 8.58
CA ASP A 98 5.64 -6.54 7.36
C ASP A 98 5.03 -7.40 6.25
N VAL A 99 4.76 -6.77 5.10
CA VAL A 99 4.22 -7.43 3.91
C VAL A 99 5.21 -7.24 2.78
N PRO A 100 5.79 -8.32 2.26
CA PRO A 100 6.73 -8.22 1.16
C PRO A 100 6.02 -7.70 -0.10
N VAL A 101 6.60 -6.64 -0.67
CA VAL A 101 6.22 -6.12 -1.98
C VAL A 101 7.26 -6.58 -2.99
N HIS A 102 6.81 -7.20 -4.06
CA HIS A 102 7.69 -7.63 -5.13
C HIS A 102 8.12 -6.45 -6.01
N GLY A 103 9.22 -6.60 -6.75
CA GLY A 103 9.74 -5.54 -7.62
C GLY A 103 8.82 -5.11 -8.77
N ASP A 104 7.72 -5.84 -9.00
CA ASP A 104 6.64 -5.48 -9.92
C ASP A 104 5.48 -4.72 -9.25
N GLY A 105 5.66 -4.31 -8.00
CA GLY A 105 4.65 -3.57 -7.23
C GLY A 105 3.49 -4.43 -6.73
N THR A 106 3.64 -5.76 -6.69
CA THR A 106 2.60 -6.68 -6.21
C THR A 106 2.87 -7.19 -4.80
N GLY A 107 1.81 -7.56 -4.10
CA GLY A 107 1.88 -8.23 -2.80
C GLY A 107 0.64 -9.04 -2.48
N GLU A 108 0.70 -9.85 -1.43
CA GLU A 108 -0.37 -10.76 -1.05
C GLU A 108 -0.59 -10.79 0.47
N LEU A 109 -1.86 -10.69 0.89
CA LEU A 109 -2.30 -10.77 2.28
C LEU A 109 -3.04 -12.10 2.48
N THR A 110 -2.41 -13.02 3.21
CA THR A 110 -2.88 -14.41 3.34
C THR A 110 -3.47 -14.75 4.69
N THR A 111 -3.17 -13.98 5.73
CA THR A 111 -3.66 -14.21 7.09
C THR A 111 -5.07 -13.66 7.23
N SER A 112 -5.97 -14.41 7.85
CA SER A 112 -7.32 -13.90 8.16
C SER A 112 -7.27 -12.83 9.25
N GLY A 113 -8.07 -11.77 9.08
CA GLY A 113 -8.15 -10.63 9.98
C GLY A 113 -8.53 -9.34 9.26
N SER A 114 -8.59 -8.26 9.99
CA SER A 114 -8.89 -6.92 9.48
C SER A 114 -7.61 -6.19 9.11
N TYR A 115 -7.48 -5.82 7.86
CA TYR A 115 -6.33 -5.10 7.33
C TYR A 115 -6.65 -3.62 7.15
N ILE A 116 -5.71 -2.77 7.56
CA ILE A 116 -5.60 -1.38 7.14
C ILE A 116 -4.28 -1.25 6.39
N ILE A 117 -4.35 -0.84 5.13
CA ILE A 117 -3.21 -0.70 4.23
C ILE A 117 -3.11 0.78 3.88
N THR A 118 -2.01 1.43 4.26
CA THR A 118 -1.73 2.81 3.88
C THR A 118 -0.52 2.79 2.97
N VAL A 119 -0.66 3.36 1.78
CA VAL A 119 0.44 3.56 0.84
C VAL A 119 0.81 5.03 0.81
N PHE A 120 2.09 5.32 0.86
CA PHE A 120 2.67 6.66 0.75
C PHE A 120 3.55 6.71 -0.49
N ASP A 121 3.46 7.77 -1.27
CA ASP A 121 4.41 8.07 -2.33
C ASP A 121 5.63 8.85 -1.81
N GLU A 122 6.60 9.12 -2.70
CA GLU A 122 7.79 9.91 -2.36
C GLU A 122 7.47 11.39 -2.02
N ALA A 123 6.35 11.92 -2.49
CA ALA A 123 5.91 13.28 -2.20
C ALA A 123 5.20 13.40 -0.84
N GLY A 124 4.88 12.26 -0.22
CA GLY A 124 4.19 12.17 1.06
C GLY A 124 2.66 12.17 0.95
N ASN A 125 2.10 12.04 -0.27
CA ASN A 125 0.68 11.78 -0.43
C ASN A 125 0.37 10.35 0.00
N SER A 126 -0.87 10.09 0.44
CA SER A 126 -1.23 8.76 0.91
C SER A 126 -2.65 8.38 0.60
N THR A 127 -2.86 7.09 0.43
CA THR A 127 -4.20 6.48 0.34
C THR A 127 -4.30 5.35 1.34
N GLU A 128 -5.47 5.23 1.98
CA GLU A 128 -5.76 4.18 2.94
C GLU A 128 -6.87 3.26 2.45
N TYR A 129 -6.67 1.96 2.61
CA TYR A 129 -7.62 0.91 2.24
C TYR A 129 -7.90 0.03 3.45
N GLY A 130 -9.18 -0.35 3.61
CA GLY A 130 -9.63 -1.26 4.66
C GLY A 130 -10.27 -2.52 4.07
N TYR A 131 -9.74 -3.70 4.41
CA TYR A 131 -10.26 -4.99 3.98
C TYR A 131 -10.29 -5.99 5.13
N THR A 132 -11.19 -6.97 5.05
CA THR A 132 -11.20 -8.11 5.96
C THR A 132 -11.01 -9.39 5.18
N VAL A 133 -9.88 -10.06 5.44
CA VAL A 133 -9.62 -11.40 4.92
C VAL A 133 -10.27 -12.40 5.86
N MET A 134 -11.32 -13.05 5.37
CA MET A 134 -12.06 -14.06 6.13
C MET A 134 -11.27 -15.37 6.17
N LEU A 135 -11.53 -16.21 7.17
CA LEU A 135 -10.94 -17.55 7.23
C LEU A 135 -11.32 -18.34 5.96
N TYR A 136 -10.34 -18.84 5.26
CA TYR A 136 -10.55 -19.69 4.08
C TYR A 136 -9.65 -20.92 4.13
N PHE A 137 -10.10 -21.99 3.47
CA PHE A 137 -9.32 -23.22 3.36
C PHE A 137 -8.58 -23.23 2.03
N ASN A 138 -7.26 -23.17 2.09
CA ASN A 138 -6.41 -23.39 0.93
C ASN A 138 -6.15 -24.91 0.70
N ALA A 139 -5.55 -25.26 -0.42
CA ALA A 139 -5.25 -26.67 -0.76
C ALA A 139 -4.39 -27.36 0.31
N SER A 140 -3.45 -26.64 0.94
CA SER A 140 -2.58 -27.18 1.99
C SER A 140 -3.35 -27.48 3.28
N SER A 141 -4.28 -26.58 3.67
CA SER A 141 -5.17 -26.81 4.81
C SER A 141 -6.07 -28.02 4.59
N LEU A 142 -6.61 -28.15 3.37
CA LEU A 142 -7.46 -29.29 3.01
C LEU A 142 -6.69 -30.61 3.07
N ALA A 143 -5.45 -30.63 2.54
CA ALA A 143 -4.57 -31.79 2.62
C ALA A 143 -4.23 -32.17 4.07
N PHE A 144 -3.93 -31.18 4.93
CA PHE A 144 -3.69 -31.41 6.34
C PHE A 144 -4.89 -32.05 7.03
N PHE A 145 -6.09 -31.53 6.84
CA PHE A 145 -7.31 -32.10 7.40
C PHE A 145 -7.59 -33.51 6.88
N ALA A 146 -7.34 -33.78 5.59
CA ALA A 146 -7.49 -35.12 5.03
C ALA A 146 -6.55 -36.14 5.69
N VAL A 147 -5.28 -35.80 5.91
CA VAL A 147 -4.31 -36.63 6.63
C VAL A 147 -4.74 -36.88 8.07
N LEU A 148 -5.21 -35.84 8.76
CA LEU A 148 -5.66 -35.92 10.14
C LEU A 148 -6.88 -36.85 10.28
N ILE A 149 -7.86 -36.74 9.39
CA ILE A 149 -9.03 -37.61 9.35
C ILE A 149 -8.62 -39.06 9.03
N ALA A 150 -7.74 -39.28 8.07
CA ALA A 150 -7.26 -40.63 7.72
C ALA A 150 -6.52 -41.28 8.89
N SER A 151 -5.69 -40.55 9.62
CA SER A 151 -4.99 -41.03 10.81
C SER A 151 -5.98 -41.43 11.94
N LEU A 152 -7.00 -40.61 12.16
CA LEU A 152 -8.04 -40.87 13.16
C LEU A 152 -8.83 -42.16 12.82
N ILE A 153 -9.25 -42.30 11.55
CA ILE A 153 -9.92 -43.52 11.07
C ILE A 153 -9.03 -44.75 11.29
N THR A 154 -7.75 -44.66 10.99
CA THR A 154 -6.79 -45.76 11.16
C THR A 154 -6.71 -46.17 12.63
N VAL A 155 -6.62 -45.22 13.56
CA VAL A 155 -6.61 -45.49 15.01
C VAL A 155 -7.90 -46.17 15.47
N ILE A 156 -9.06 -45.66 15.02
CA ILE A 156 -10.36 -46.25 15.39
C ILE A 156 -10.46 -47.70 14.88
N VAL A 157 -10.10 -47.95 13.62
CA VAL A 157 -10.09 -49.29 13.05
C VAL A 157 -9.16 -50.22 13.80
N TYR A 158 -7.96 -49.76 14.13
CA TYR A 158 -7.00 -50.53 14.92
C TYR A 158 -7.56 -50.92 16.28
N VAL A 159 -8.15 -49.96 17.01
CA VAL A 159 -8.76 -50.18 18.32
C VAL A 159 -9.93 -51.18 18.21
N CYS A 160 -10.81 -51.04 17.21
CA CYS A 160 -11.92 -51.98 17.00
C CYS A 160 -11.46 -53.39 16.70
N ILE A 161 -10.41 -53.56 15.88
CA ILE A 161 -9.87 -54.89 15.57
C ILE A 161 -9.23 -55.51 16.81
N LYS A 162 -8.49 -54.71 17.57
CA LYS A 162 -7.83 -55.20 18.82
C LYS A 162 -8.87 -55.60 19.88
N ARG A 163 -9.94 -54.83 20.03
CA ARG A 163 -11.04 -55.14 20.96
C ARG A 163 -11.77 -56.44 20.58
N ARG A 164 -12.08 -56.65 19.28
CA ARG A 164 -12.68 -57.91 18.79
C ARG A 164 -11.79 -59.13 19.06
N ARG A 165 -10.45 -58.98 18.98
CA ARG A 165 -9.52 -60.10 19.29
C ARG A 165 -9.47 -60.45 20.79
N LEU A 166 -9.79 -59.50 21.65
CA LEU A 166 -9.83 -59.74 23.12
C LEU A 166 -11.14 -60.36 23.59
N GLU A 167 -12.23 -60.24 22.81
CA GLU A 167 -13.53 -60.83 23.12
C GLU A 167 -13.67 -62.30 22.59
N ILE A 168 -12.75 -62.79 21.76
CA ILE A 168 -12.78 -64.14 21.15
C ILE A 168 -11.72 -65.07 21.83
N GLY A 169 -10.96 -64.61 22.80
CA GLY A 169 -10.06 -65.40 23.64
C GLY A 169 -10.65 -65.54 25.03
#